data_44db887d2a330b5d3b2839b7e2521768
#
_entry.id   44db887d2a330b5d3b2839b7e2521768
#
_cell.length_a   1.000
_cell.length_b   1.000
_cell.length_c   1.000
_cell.angle_alpha   90.00
_cell.angle_beta   90.00
_cell.angle_gamma   90.00
#
_symmetry.space_group_name_H-M   'P 1'
#
loop_
_entity.id
_entity.type
_entity.pdbx_description
1 polymer ?
#
loop_
_entity_poly.entity_id
_entity_poly.type
_entity_poly.pdbx_seq_one_letter_code
_entity_poly.pdbx_strand_id
1 'polypeptide(L)'
;MIAAMASIPAALLALATLLTGTLAILSAPWALGQPWLNFVFKPLTTGLIIAYAWPRGASTPVQRRWVLAGLALSLCGDVALMWPQQGFLPGLVSFLLAHLAYLWAFTRDGVRLAARPLPFVLYAALAVLILWQLWPGVPAGLRLPVLAYVLCLAAMAAQAAVLGLVARGTARHRGAAVLALGGALFLASDALLATHKFAGPLPLSGLWILCSYWLAQWCIASWLPPRPPMPAIKSP
;
A
#
# COMPACT_ATOMS: atom_id res chain seq x y z
N MET A 1 1.90 -25.55 -7.02
CA MET A 1 1.48 -24.45 -6.14
C MET A 1 1.27 -23.13 -6.91
N ILE A 2 2.22 -22.65 -7.70
CA ILE A 2 2.10 -21.37 -8.45
C ILE A 2 0.96 -21.40 -9.50
N ALA A 3 0.76 -22.50 -10.21
CA ALA A 3 -0.32 -22.65 -11.19
C ALA A 3 -1.72 -22.63 -10.56
N ALA A 4 -1.87 -23.17 -9.34
CA ALA A 4 -3.15 -23.19 -8.63
C ALA A 4 -3.57 -21.78 -8.14
N MET A 5 -2.64 -20.93 -7.79
CA MET A 5 -2.94 -19.54 -7.39
C MET A 5 -3.45 -18.68 -8.56
N ALA A 6 -3.08 -19.03 -9.79
CA ALA A 6 -3.51 -18.31 -10.99
C ALA A 6 -4.98 -18.60 -11.41
N SER A 7 -5.63 -19.58 -10.78
CA SER A 7 -7.01 -20.01 -11.09
C SER A 7 -8.05 -19.52 -10.07
N ILE A 8 -7.63 -18.91 -8.95
CA ILE A 8 -8.57 -18.42 -7.93
C ILE A 8 -9.29 -17.16 -8.46
N PRO A 9 -10.63 -17.13 -8.46
CA PRO A 9 -11.38 -15.96 -8.87
C PRO A 9 -11.03 -14.72 -8.04
N ALA A 10 -10.88 -13.56 -8.71
CA ALA A 10 -10.57 -12.29 -8.04
C ALA A 10 -11.61 -11.92 -6.96
N ALA A 11 -12.89 -12.26 -7.19
CA ALA A 11 -13.95 -12.04 -6.22
C ALA A 11 -13.76 -12.86 -4.93
N LEU A 12 -13.27 -14.10 -5.05
CA LEU A 12 -12.99 -14.95 -3.90
C LEU A 12 -11.81 -14.42 -3.09
N LEU A 13 -10.74 -13.94 -3.76
CA LEU A 13 -9.61 -13.29 -3.11
C LEU A 13 -10.04 -11.98 -2.41
N ALA A 14 -10.92 -11.19 -3.05
CA ALA A 14 -11.46 -9.98 -2.42
C ALA A 14 -12.26 -10.32 -1.15
N LEU A 15 -13.14 -11.30 -1.21
CA LEU A 15 -13.92 -11.74 -0.04
C LEU A 15 -13.01 -12.27 1.07
N ALA A 16 -12.02 -13.10 0.74
CA ALA A 16 -11.05 -13.62 1.71
C ALA A 16 -10.24 -12.48 2.36
N THR A 17 -9.81 -11.49 1.56
CA THR A 17 -9.10 -10.31 2.06
C THR A 17 -9.98 -9.48 3.01
N LEU A 18 -11.26 -9.29 2.68
CA LEU A 18 -12.20 -8.59 3.55
C LEU A 18 -12.41 -9.35 4.87
N LEU A 19 -12.62 -10.67 4.82
CA LEU A 19 -12.83 -11.48 6.02
C LEU A 19 -11.60 -11.50 6.92
N THR A 20 -10.41 -11.73 6.35
CA THR A 20 -9.17 -11.76 7.14
C THR A 20 -8.80 -10.38 7.69
N GLY A 21 -8.99 -9.32 6.89
CA GLY A 21 -8.80 -7.94 7.35
C GLY A 21 -9.74 -7.57 8.49
N THR A 22 -11.01 -7.95 8.40
CA THR A 22 -11.99 -7.74 9.47
C THR A 22 -11.57 -8.47 10.75
N LEU A 23 -11.13 -9.74 10.67
CA LEU A 23 -10.66 -10.50 11.83
C LEU A 23 -9.41 -9.87 12.45
N ALA A 24 -8.47 -9.38 11.64
CA ALA A 24 -7.31 -8.66 12.13
C ALA A 24 -7.70 -7.36 12.87
N ILE A 25 -8.67 -6.61 12.36
CA ILE A 25 -9.16 -5.38 13.00
C ILE A 25 -9.90 -5.69 14.29
N LEU A 26 -10.78 -6.70 14.28
CA LEU A 26 -11.54 -7.12 15.45
C LEU A 26 -10.66 -7.76 16.54
N SER A 27 -9.38 -8.04 16.30
CA SER A 27 -8.44 -8.49 17.32
C SER A 27 -8.22 -7.47 18.44
N ALA A 28 -8.52 -6.19 18.17
CA ALA A 28 -8.27 -5.07 19.06
C ALA A 28 -9.06 -5.19 20.39
N PRO A 29 -8.56 -4.57 21.50
CA PRO A 29 -9.20 -4.63 22.82
C PRO A 29 -10.63 -4.09 22.87
N TRP A 30 -10.97 -3.16 21.99
CA TRP A 30 -12.31 -2.58 21.88
C TRP A 30 -13.34 -3.52 21.23
N ALA A 31 -12.91 -4.62 20.64
CA ALA A 31 -13.79 -5.63 20.00
C ALA A 31 -13.62 -6.99 20.69
N LEU A 32 -12.83 -7.90 20.11
CA LEU A 32 -12.66 -9.26 20.63
C LEU A 32 -11.54 -9.38 21.67
N GLY A 33 -10.59 -8.43 21.73
CA GLY A 33 -9.46 -8.45 22.64
C GLY A 33 -8.54 -9.67 22.49
N GLN A 34 -8.43 -10.22 21.27
CA GLN A 34 -7.67 -11.44 20.97
C GLN A 34 -6.43 -11.12 20.12
N PRO A 35 -5.27 -10.78 20.71
CA PRO A 35 -4.10 -10.35 19.96
C PRO A 35 -3.58 -11.36 18.92
N TRP A 36 -3.75 -12.66 19.17
CA TRP A 36 -3.32 -13.71 18.26
C TRP A 36 -4.01 -13.62 16.88
N LEU A 37 -5.24 -13.10 16.81
CA LEU A 37 -5.94 -12.87 15.53
C LEU A 37 -5.14 -11.88 14.66
N ASN A 38 -4.58 -10.83 15.26
CA ASN A 38 -3.74 -9.89 14.51
C ASN A 38 -2.47 -10.56 13.98
N PHE A 39 -1.81 -11.40 14.79
CA PHE A 39 -0.61 -12.11 14.38
C PHE A 39 -0.83 -13.03 13.19
N VAL A 40 -2.01 -13.63 13.07
CA VAL A 40 -2.36 -14.54 11.97
C VAL A 40 -2.94 -13.76 10.78
N PHE A 41 -3.95 -12.94 11.03
CA PHE A 41 -4.78 -12.40 9.95
C PHE A 41 -4.18 -11.14 9.30
N LYS A 42 -3.37 -10.35 10.00
CA LYS A 42 -2.72 -9.19 9.40
C LYS A 42 -1.76 -9.58 8.26
N PRO A 43 -0.78 -10.49 8.44
CA PRO A 43 0.07 -10.92 7.33
C PRO A 43 -0.68 -11.74 6.28
N LEU A 44 -1.70 -12.51 6.68
CA LEU A 44 -2.52 -13.27 5.75
C LEU A 44 -3.28 -12.33 4.79
N THR A 45 -3.83 -11.23 5.28
CA THR A 45 -4.55 -10.24 4.47
C THR A 45 -3.62 -9.64 3.40
N THR A 46 -2.42 -9.21 3.77
CA THR A 46 -1.44 -8.70 2.80
C THR A 46 -0.96 -9.80 1.85
N GLY A 47 -0.81 -11.04 2.34
CA GLY A 47 -0.51 -12.22 1.51
C GLY A 47 -1.57 -12.51 0.46
N LEU A 48 -2.86 -12.36 0.78
CA LEU A 48 -3.97 -12.49 -0.17
C LEU A 48 -3.95 -11.39 -1.23
N ILE A 49 -3.57 -10.16 -0.88
CA ILE A 49 -3.38 -9.08 -1.85
C ILE A 49 -2.21 -9.40 -2.80
N ILE A 50 -1.12 -9.97 -2.28
CA ILE A 50 -0.02 -10.49 -3.12
C ILE A 50 -0.54 -11.57 -4.08
N ALA A 51 -1.32 -12.52 -3.57
CA ALA A 51 -1.92 -13.58 -4.39
C ALA A 51 -2.82 -13.01 -5.51
N TYR A 52 -3.58 -11.95 -5.20
CA TYR A 52 -4.38 -11.23 -6.18
C TYR A 52 -3.52 -10.51 -7.24
N ALA A 53 -2.40 -9.90 -6.84
CA ALA A 53 -1.50 -9.19 -7.74
C ALA A 53 -0.68 -10.15 -8.63
N TRP A 54 -0.39 -11.36 -8.13
CA TRP A 54 0.52 -12.32 -8.75
C TRP A 54 0.26 -12.64 -10.22
N PRO A 55 -0.99 -12.98 -10.64
CA PRO A 55 -1.30 -13.29 -12.05
C PRO A 55 -1.42 -12.06 -12.93
N ARG A 56 -1.43 -10.86 -12.37
CA ARG A 56 -1.67 -9.58 -13.07
C ARG A 56 -0.37 -9.02 -13.66
N GLY A 57 -0.49 -8.08 -14.59
CA GLY A 57 0.65 -7.34 -15.14
C GLY A 57 1.56 -8.15 -16.08
N ALA A 58 1.07 -9.23 -16.67
CA ALA A 58 1.87 -10.02 -17.62
C ALA A 58 2.35 -9.18 -18.83
N SER A 59 1.54 -8.23 -19.28
CA SER A 59 1.88 -7.28 -20.35
C SER A 59 2.78 -6.11 -19.89
N THR A 60 3.00 -5.95 -18.58
CA THR A 60 3.79 -4.90 -17.97
C THR A 60 4.79 -5.47 -16.95
N PRO A 61 5.79 -6.27 -17.40
CA PRO A 61 6.61 -7.08 -16.49
C PRO A 61 7.45 -6.25 -15.52
N VAL A 62 7.90 -5.08 -15.90
CA VAL A 62 8.69 -4.19 -15.03
C VAL A 62 7.83 -3.65 -13.91
N GLN A 63 6.65 -3.11 -14.22
CA GLN A 63 5.70 -2.61 -13.22
C GLN A 63 5.28 -3.74 -12.28
N ARG A 64 4.92 -4.91 -12.83
CA ARG A 64 4.56 -6.09 -12.06
C ARG A 64 5.64 -6.49 -11.06
N ARG A 65 6.90 -6.57 -11.50
CA ARG A 65 8.03 -6.94 -10.63
C ARG A 65 8.15 -5.99 -9.43
N TRP A 66 8.08 -4.69 -9.67
CA TRP A 66 8.27 -3.70 -8.62
C TRP A 66 7.05 -3.53 -7.72
N VAL A 67 5.83 -3.69 -8.25
CA VAL A 67 4.62 -3.74 -7.41
C VAL A 67 4.64 -4.97 -6.50
N LEU A 68 5.00 -6.15 -7.01
CA LEU A 68 5.12 -7.35 -6.17
C LEU A 68 6.24 -7.23 -5.13
N ALA A 69 7.37 -6.61 -5.47
CA ALA A 69 8.44 -6.30 -4.52
C ALA A 69 7.95 -5.36 -3.41
N GLY A 70 7.23 -4.30 -3.77
CA GLY A 70 6.63 -3.37 -2.80
C GLY A 70 5.63 -4.06 -1.86
N LEU A 71 4.76 -4.91 -2.40
CA LEU A 71 3.82 -5.71 -1.60
C LEU A 71 4.54 -6.68 -0.64
N ALA A 72 5.60 -7.34 -1.11
CA ALA A 72 6.39 -8.25 -0.27
C ALA A 72 7.13 -7.51 0.85
N LEU A 73 7.71 -6.34 0.54
CA LEU A 73 8.34 -5.47 1.54
C LEU A 73 7.30 -4.92 2.53
N SER A 74 6.09 -4.58 2.07
CA SER A 74 4.99 -4.18 2.95
C SER A 74 4.59 -5.31 3.90
N LEU A 75 4.55 -6.56 3.42
CA LEU A 75 4.31 -7.73 4.27
C LEU A 75 5.41 -7.89 5.34
N CYS A 76 6.69 -7.67 5.00
CA CYS A 76 7.78 -7.66 5.98
C CYS A 76 7.57 -6.54 7.02
N GLY A 77 7.13 -5.35 6.58
CA GLY A 77 6.77 -4.24 7.46
C GLY A 77 5.59 -4.58 8.38
N ASP A 78 4.56 -5.24 7.86
CA ASP A 78 3.42 -5.71 8.65
C ASP A 78 3.84 -6.65 9.77
N VAL A 79 4.71 -7.61 9.46
CA VAL A 79 5.25 -8.55 10.43
C VAL A 79 6.12 -7.82 11.47
N ALA A 80 7.00 -6.90 11.04
CA ALA A 80 7.83 -6.14 11.97
C ALA A 80 6.99 -5.32 12.96
N LEU A 81 5.95 -4.65 12.48
CA LEU A 81 5.06 -3.83 13.32
C LEU A 81 4.16 -4.63 14.29
N MET A 82 4.20 -5.96 14.26
CA MET A 82 3.56 -6.78 15.31
C MET A 82 4.24 -6.62 16.66
N TRP A 83 5.50 -6.22 16.66
CA TRP A 83 6.29 -5.88 17.86
C TRP A 83 6.58 -4.36 17.86
N PRO A 84 5.62 -3.52 18.30
CA PRO A 84 5.64 -2.07 18.04
C PRO A 84 6.80 -1.31 18.71
N GLN A 85 7.49 -1.92 19.65
CA GLN A 85 8.67 -1.30 20.29
C GLN A 85 9.95 -1.63 19.49
N GLN A 86 10.27 -2.92 19.31
CA GLN A 86 11.49 -3.38 18.64
C GLN A 86 11.36 -3.33 17.11
N GLY A 87 10.16 -3.59 16.60
CA GLY A 87 9.88 -3.71 15.17
C GLY A 87 9.52 -2.39 14.48
N PHE A 88 9.40 -1.27 15.22
CA PHE A 88 9.01 0.00 14.60
C PHE A 88 10.01 0.47 13.54
N LEU A 89 11.30 0.56 13.89
CA LEU A 89 12.32 0.99 12.93
C LEU A 89 12.52 -0.01 11.76
N PRO A 90 12.63 -1.32 11.99
CA PRO A 90 12.61 -2.29 10.89
C PRO A 90 11.37 -2.19 10.00
N GLY A 91 10.20 -2.00 10.58
CA GLY A 91 8.95 -1.79 9.86
C GLY A 91 8.97 -0.53 9.00
N LEU A 92 9.41 0.59 9.57
CA LEU A 92 9.57 1.87 8.88
C LEU A 92 10.51 1.73 7.67
N VAL A 93 11.66 1.06 7.84
CA VAL A 93 12.62 0.81 6.75
C VAL A 93 12.00 -0.09 5.68
N SER A 94 11.29 -1.13 6.08
CA SER A 94 10.64 -2.05 5.13
C SER A 94 9.58 -1.34 4.29
N PHE A 95 8.73 -0.52 4.91
CA PHE A 95 7.75 0.30 4.18
C PHE A 95 8.40 1.40 3.34
N LEU A 96 9.50 2.02 3.80
CA LEU A 96 10.28 2.94 2.98
C LEU A 96 10.74 2.28 1.67
N LEU A 97 11.31 1.08 1.77
CA LEU A 97 11.73 0.31 0.60
C LEU A 97 10.55 -0.09 -0.29
N ALA A 98 9.39 -0.41 0.32
CA ALA A 98 8.16 -0.66 -0.42
C ALA A 98 7.71 0.56 -1.22
N HIS A 99 7.72 1.76 -0.62
CA HIS A 99 7.37 3.00 -1.32
C HIS A 99 8.35 3.35 -2.44
N LEU A 100 9.64 3.10 -2.25
CA LEU A 100 10.64 3.24 -3.32
C LEU A 100 10.35 2.28 -4.47
N ALA A 101 9.99 1.03 -4.18
CA ALA A 101 9.63 0.04 -5.19
C ALA A 101 8.37 0.47 -5.98
N TYR A 102 7.34 0.96 -5.28
CA TYR A 102 6.13 1.49 -5.92
C TYR A 102 6.43 2.74 -6.76
N LEU A 103 7.16 3.71 -6.21
CA LEU A 103 7.56 4.92 -6.95
C LEU A 103 8.31 4.56 -8.22
N TRP A 104 9.23 3.60 -8.15
CA TRP A 104 9.95 3.10 -9.31
C TRP A 104 8.99 2.47 -10.34
N ALA A 105 8.05 1.61 -9.91
CA ALA A 105 7.04 1.03 -10.80
C ALA A 105 6.24 2.12 -11.53
N PHE A 106 5.84 3.19 -10.82
CA PHE A 106 5.02 4.27 -11.35
C PHE A 106 5.77 5.17 -12.34
N THR A 107 7.10 5.24 -12.26
CA THR A 107 7.94 5.97 -13.23
C THR A 107 8.23 5.17 -14.49
N ARG A 108 7.92 3.87 -14.53
CA ARG A 108 8.12 2.97 -15.70
C ARG A 108 6.91 2.84 -16.60
N ASP A 109 5.88 3.63 -16.40
CA ASP A 109 4.66 3.65 -17.20
C ASP A 109 4.72 4.61 -18.41
N GLY A 110 5.91 5.10 -18.77
CA GLY A 110 6.12 6.08 -19.85
C GLY A 110 5.85 7.53 -19.43
N VAL A 111 5.39 7.76 -18.19
CA VAL A 111 5.18 9.09 -17.63
C VAL A 111 6.39 9.46 -16.77
N ARG A 112 7.04 10.58 -17.09
CA ARG A 112 8.18 11.06 -16.32
C ARG A 112 7.78 11.39 -14.88
N LEU A 113 8.72 11.22 -13.95
CA LEU A 113 8.58 11.71 -12.58
C LEU A 113 8.24 13.20 -12.59
N ALA A 114 7.22 13.59 -11.83
CA ALA A 114 6.74 14.96 -11.73
C ALA A 114 6.33 15.63 -13.08
N ALA A 115 5.90 14.83 -14.08
CA ALA A 115 5.38 15.36 -15.36
C ALA A 115 4.24 16.39 -15.18
N ARG A 116 3.57 16.35 -14.05
CA ARG A 116 2.66 17.39 -13.56
C ARG A 116 3.12 17.78 -12.15
N PRO A 117 3.65 18.99 -11.94
CA PRO A 117 4.25 19.38 -10.66
C PRO A 117 3.23 19.59 -9.53
N LEU A 118 2.00 19.97 -9.86
CA LEU A 118 0.97 20.30 -8.88
C LEU A 118 0.72 19.19 -7.82
N PRO A 119 0.58 17.89 -8.16
CA PRO A 119 0.46 16.85 -7.15
C PRO A 119 1.66 16.81 -6.20
N PHE A 120 2.88 16.99 -6.70
CA PHE A 120 4.08 17.01 -5.85
C PHE A 120 4.07 18.18 -4.86
N VAL A 121 3.65 19.37 -5.30
CA VAL A 121 3.51 20.53 -4.41
C VAL A 121 2.45 20.27 -3.34
N LEU A 122 1.29 19.74 -3.72
CA LEU A 122 0.19 19.48 -2.79
C LEU A 122 0.55 18.40 -1.76
N TYR A 123 1.13 17.28 -2.20
CA TYR A 123 1.55 16.20 -1.29
C TYR A 123 2.73 16.62 -0.41
N ALA A 124 3.66 17.42 -0.92
CA ALA A 124 4.75 17.98 -0.13
C ALA A 124 4.23 18.95 0.94
N ALA A 125 3.29 19.85 0.59
CA ALA A 125 2.67 20.76 1.54
C ALA A 125 1.93 20.00 2.65
N LEU A 126 1.14 18.97 2.28
CA LEU A 126 0.44 18.11 3.23
C LEU A 126 1.42 17.37 4.15
N ALA A 127 2.49 16.80 3.58
CA ALA A 127 3.53 16.10 4.33
C ALA A 127 4.24 17.02 5.32
N VAL A 128 4.57 18.24 4.91
CA VAL A 128 5.17 19.27 5.79
C VAL A 128 4.21 19.62 6.91
N LEU A 129 2.93 19.85 6.64
CA LEU A 129 1.93 20.17 7.66
C LEU A 129 1.80 19.05 8.70
N ILE A 130 1.67 17.79 8.27
CA ILE A 130 1.57 16.63 9.15
C ILE A 130 2.85 16.51 9.98
N LEU A 131 4.01 16.59 9.33
CA LEU A 131 5.29 16.46 9.98
C LEU A 131 5.52 17.58 11.01
N TRP A 132 5.13 18.82 10.69
CA TRP A 132 5.22 19.95 11.62
C TRP A 132 4.41 19.69 12.89
N GLN A 133 3.18 19.19 12.77
CA GLN A 133 2.34 18.83 13.92
C GLN A 133 2.94 17.71 14.77
N LEU A 134 3.54 16.70 14.14
CA LEU A 134 4.03 15.50 14.80
C LEU A 134 5.48 15.65 15.32
N TRP A 135 6.22 16.64 14.82
CA TRP A 135 7.66 16.80 15.08
C TRP A 135 8.07 16.85 16.54
N PRO A 136 7.31 17.53 17.45
CA PRO A 136 7.64 17.54 18.87
C PRO A 136 7.63 16.15 19.51
N GLY A 137 6.79 15.23 19.02
CA GLY A 137 6.68 13.86 19.52
C GLY A 137 7.65 12.86 18.86
N VAL A 138 8.38 13.27 17.81
CA VAL A 138 9.33 12.37 17.13
C VAL A 138 10.68 12.35 17.90
N PRO A 139 11.08 11.17 18.45
CA PRO A 139 12.37 11.01 19.12
C PRO A 139 13.53 11.40 18.22
N ALA A 140 14.58 12.02 18.78
CA ALA A 140 15.72 12.50 18.01
C ALA A 140 16.36 11.43 17.11
N GLY A 141 16.50 10.21 17.61
CA GLY A 141 17.05 9.08 16.85
C GLY A 141 16.18 8.60 15.69
N LEU A 142 14.88 8.96 15.65
CA LEU A 142 13.94 8.60 14.58
C LEU A 142 13.71 9.74 13.58
N ARG A 143 14.19 10.94 13.82
CA ARG A 143 13.93 12.12 12.98
C ARG A 143 14.38 11.92 11.54
N LEU A 144 15.60 11.43 11.33
CA LEU A 144 16.13 11.20 9.99
C LEU A 144 15.40 10.05 9.25
N PRO A 145 15.19 8.88 9.87
CA PRO A 145 14.37 7.83 9.26
C PRO A 145 12.94 8.28 8.90
N VAL A 146 12.26 9.00 9.80
CA VAL A 146 10.91 9.51 9.57
C VAL A 146 10.89 10.53 8.43
N LEU A 147 11.86 11.45 8.38
CA LEU A 147 11.96 12.42 7.29
C LEU A 147 12.15 11.74 5.93
N ALA A 148 13.08 10.79 5.83
CA ALA A 148 13.31 10.02 4.60
C ALA A 148 12.04 9.26 4.19
N TYR A 149 11.34 8.67 5.16
CA TYR A 149 10.10 7.96 4.95
C TYR A 149 9.01 8.86 4.38
N VAL A 150 8.74 9.99 5.02
CA VAL A 150 7.69 10.94 4.63
C VAL A 150 7.95 11.50 3.23
N LEU A 151 9.20 11.83 2.88
CA LEU A 151 9.57 12.31 1.55
C LEU A 151 9.30 11.25 0.48
N CYS A 152 9.68 10.00 0.75
CA CYS A 152 9.46 8.90 -0.19
C CYS A 152 7.97 8.60 -0.39
N LEU A 153 7.20 8.51 0.70
CA LEU A 153 5.75 8.28 0.66
C LEU A 153 5.02 9.41 -0.09
N ALA A 154 5.34 10.67 0.21
CA ALA A 154 4.74 11.82 -0.49
C ALA A 154 5.06 11.80 -1.99
N ALA A 155 6.31 11.48 -2.37
CA ALA A 155 6.70 11.36 -3.77
C ALA A 155 5.98 10.21 -4.48
N MET A 156 5.83 9.07 -3.82
CA MET A 156 5.10 7.90 -4.34
C MET A 156 3.60 8.24 -4.57
N ALA A 157 2.94 8.84 -3.59
CA ALA A 157 1.54 9.24 -3.69
C ALA A 157 1.33 10.34 -4.77
N ALA A 158 2.24 11.32 -4.84
CA ALA A 158 2.23 12.35 -5.85
C ALA A 158 2.37 11.77 -7.27
N GLN A 159 3.30 10.84 -7.48
CA GLN A 159 3.48 10.20 -8.78
C GLN A 159 2.26 9.35 -9.18
N ALA A 160 1.63 8.65 -8.24
CA ALA A 160 0.36 7.95 -8.48
C ALA A 160 -0.74 8.93 -8.95
N ALA A 161 -0.84 10.10 -8.31
CA ALA A 161 -1.77 11.16 -8.72
C ALA A 161 -1.44 11.73 -10.11
N VAL A 162 -0.15 11.91 -10.45
CA VAL A 162 0.29 12.34 -11.79
C VAL A 162 -0.20 11.34 -12.85
N LEU A 163 -0.04 10.02 -12.61
CA LEU A 163 -0.55 8.99 -13.52
C LEU A 163 -2.06 9.10 -13.71
N GLY A 164 -2.81 9.29 -12.61
CA GLY A 164 -4.25 9.52 -12.67
C GLY A 164 -4.67 10.72 -13.51
N LEU A 165 -3.91 11.82 -13.40
CA LEU A 165 -4.18 13.05 -14.16
C LEU A 165 -3.83 12.91 -15.65
N VAL A 166 -2.68 12.31 -15.96
CA VAL A 166 -2.20 12.14 -17.35
C VAL A 166 -3.08 11.13 -18.11
N ALA A 167 -3.60 10.11 -17.43
CA ALA A 167 -4.47 9.11 -18.06
C ALA A 167 -5.91 9.60 -18.33
N ARG A 168 -6.29 10.81 -17.90
CA ARG A 168 -7.64 11.32 -18.15
C ARG A 168 -7.98 11.33 -19.64
N GLY A 169 -9.18 10.85 -19.98
CA GLY A 169 -9.63 10.74 -21.37
C GLY A 169 -9.04 9.55 -22.15
N THR A 170 -8.24 8.70 -21.55
CA THR A 170 -7.70 7.48 -22.16
C THR A 170 -8.39 6.22 -21.63
N ALA A 171 -8.25 5.10 -22.34
CA ALA A 171 -8.73 3.80 -21.86
C ALA A 171 -8.08 3.34 -20.52
N ARG A 172 -6.92 3.92 -20.16
CA ARG A 172 -6.19 3.61 -18.92
C ARG A 172 -6.66 4.42 -17.71
N HIS A 173 -7.59 5.36 -17.90
CA HIS A 173 -8.03 6.30 -16.86
C HIS A 173 -8.49 5.60 -15.58
N ARG A 174 -9.35 4.58 -15.70
CA ARG A 174 -9.89 3.87 -14.51
C ARG A 174 -8.78 3.27 -13.64
N GLY A 175 -7.84 2.53 -14.26
CA GLY A 175 -6.73 1.93 -13.53
C GLY A 175 -5.80 2.96 -12.88
N ALA A 176 -5.50 4.05 -13.59
CA ALA A 176 -4.66 5.13 -13.08
C ALA A 176 -5.36 5.97 -11.98
N ALA A 177 -6.69 6.14 -12.05
CA ALA A 177 -7.46 6.79 -11.00
C ALA A 177 -7.51 5.93 -9.71
N VAL A 178 -7.67 4.61 -9.86
CA VAL A 178 -7.60 3.65 -8.73
C VAL A 178 -6.20 3.69 -8.09
N LEU A 179 -5.14 3.75 -8.90
CA LEU A 179 -3.78 3.92 -8.39
C LEU A 179 -3.61 5.22 -7.61
N ALA A 180 -4.11 6.34 -8.14
CA ALA A 180 -4.05 7.64 -7.46
C ALA A 180 -4.78 7.60 -6.11
N LEU A 181 -5.96 6.95 -6.05
CA LEU A 181 -6.66 6.68 -4.80
C LEU A 181 -5.82 5.83 -3.85
N GLY A 182 -5.15 4.79 -4.36
CA GLY A 182 -4.26 3.94 -3.58
C GLY A 182 -3.12 4.73 -2.92
N GLY A 183 -2.46 5.63 -3.67
CA GLY A 183 -1.42 6.52 -3.14
C GLY A 183 -1.95 7.45 -2.03
N ALA A 184 -3.12 8.05 -2.23
CA ALA A 184 -3.76 8.92 -1.23
C ALA A 184 -4.14 8.15 0.05
N LEU A 185 -4.73 6.97 -0.08
CA LEU A 185 -5.10 6.12 1.05
C LEU A 185 -3.87 5.62 1.82
N PHE A 186 -2.76 5.33 1.14
CA PHE A 186 -1.52 4.94 1.80
C PHE A 186 -0.97 6.08 2.67
N LEU A 187 -0.91 7.29 2.11
CA LEU A 187 -0.50 8.47 2.88
C LEU A 187 -1.42 8.72 4.06
N ALA A 188 -2.73 8.57 3.90
CA ALA A 188 -3.70 8.71 4.98
C ALA A 188 -3.49 7.66 6.10
N SER A 189 -3.27 6.39 5.72
CA SER A 189 -2.96 5.32 6.67
C SER A 189 -1.73 5.62 7.52
N ASP A 190 -0.66 6.07 6.85
CA ASP A 190 0.61 6.33 7.52
C ASP A 190 0.57 7.62 8.36
N ALA A 191 -0.19 8.63 7.94
CA ALA A 191 -0.47 9.79 8.74
C ALA A 191 -1.21 9.43 10.04
N LEU A 192 -2.21 8.54 9.96
CA LEU A 192 -2.93 8.02 11.13
C LEU A 192 -2.01 7.21 12.05
N LEU A 193 -1.17 6.35 11.48
CA LEU A 193 -0.18 5.57 12.23
C LEU A 193 0.82 6.48 12.94
N ALA A 194 1.36 7.48 12.25
CA ALA A 194 2.30 8.44 12.80
C ALA A 194 1.63 9.31 13.90
N THR A 195 0.39 9.74 13.69
CA THR A 195 -0.37 10.48 14.70
C THR A 195 -0.58 9.63 15.96
N HIS A 196 -1.02 8.38 15.79
CA HIS A 196 -1.18 7.44 16.91
C HIS A 196 0.13 7.20 17.68
N LYS A 197 1.25 7.15 16.97
CA LYS A 197 2.58 6.87 17.53
C LYS A 197 3.21 8.09 18.23
N PHE A 198 3.09 9.29 17.64
CA PHE A 198 3.87 10.46 18.02
C PHE A 198 3.06 11.60 18.65
N ALA A 199 1.74 11.66 18.40
CA ALA A 199 0.87 12.68 19.01
C ALA A 199 -0.06 12.11 20.08
N GLY A 200 -0.18 10.80 20.18
CA GLY A 200 -1.00 10.12 21.17
C GLY A 200 -2.04 9.16 20.59
N PRO A 201 -2.65 8.32 21.43
CA PRO A 201 -3.53 7.27 21.00
C PRO A 201 -4.79 7.81 20.30
N LEU A 202 -5.05 7.32 19.08
CA LEU A 202 -6.27 7.61 18.34
C LEU A 202 -7.34 6.57 18.66
N PRO A 203 -8.60 6.99 18.89
CA PRO A 203 -9.73 6.06 19.02
C PRO A 203 -9.84 5.19 17.77
N LEU A 204 -10.04 3.88 17.95
CA LEU A 204 -10.19 2.91 16.87
C LEU A 204 -9.04 2.95 15.84
N SER A 205 -7.82 3.29 16.28
CA SER A 205 -6.66 3.46 15.38
C SER A 205 -6.43 2.26 14.47
N GLY A 206 -6.54 1.04 14.99
CA GLY A 206 -6.40 -0.18 14.19
C GLY A 206 -7.40 -0.27 13.04
N LEU A 207 -8.65 0.17 13.25
CA LEU A 207 -9.68 0.21 12.22
C LEU A 207 -9.27 1.16 11.08
N TRP A 208 -8.98 2.42 11.41
CA TRP A 208 -8.70 3.44 10.39
C TRP A 208 -7.41 3.16 9.63
N ILE A 209 -6.36 2.79 10.36
CA ILE A 209 -5.03 2.50 9.78
C ILE A 209 -5.12 1.28 8.86
N LEU A 210 -5.63 0.16 9.33
CA LEU A 210 -5.63 -1.09 8.55
C LEU A 210 -6.62 -1.05 7.38
N CYS A 211 -7.80 -0.43 7.54
CA CYS A 211 -8.74 -0.27 6.43
C CYS A 211 -8.12 0.56 5.29
N SER A 212 -7.57 1.74 5.61
CA SER A 212 -6.96 2.61 4.58
C SER A 212 -5.72 1.96 3.96
N TYR A 213 -4.91 1.25 4.76
CA TYR A 213 -3.73 0.53 4.30
C TYR A 213 -4.07 -0.59 3.29
N TRP A 214 -4.97 -1.51 3.65
CA TRP A 214 -5.29 -2.62 2.74
C TRP A 214 -6.07 -2.18 1.52
N LEU A 215 -6.93 -1.16 1.64
CA LEU A 215 -7.55 -0.52 0.47
C LEU A 215 -6.49 0.11 -0.44
N ALA A 216 -5.47 0.79 0.11
CA ALA A 216 -4.35 1.33 -0.67
C ALA A 216 -3.60 0.22 -1.41
N GLN A 217 -3.24 -0.85 -0.72
CA GLN A 217 -2.54 -2.00 -1.30
C GLN A 217 -3.36 -2.68 -2.40
N TRP A 218 -4.67 -2.85 -2.17
CA TRP A 218 -5.58 -3.40 -3.18
C TRP A 218 -5.67 -2.51 -4.42
N CYS A 219 -5.76 -1.19 -4.24
CA CYS A 219 -5.78 -0.23 -5.34
C CYS A 219 -4.48 -0.28 -6.16
N ILE A 220 -3.32 -0.32 -5.49
CA ILE A 220 -2.01 -0.44 -6.15
C ILE A 220 -1.91 -1.76 -6.93
N ALA A 221 -2.31 -2.88 -6.33
CA ALA A 221 -2.34 -4.18 -6.99
C ALA A 221 -3.29 -4.20 -8.19
N SER A 222 -4.44 -3.51 -8.10
CA SER A 222 -5.45 -3.41 -9.15
C SER A 222 -5.02 -2.59 -10.36
N TRP A 223 -4.01 -1.71 -10.20
CA TRP A 223 -3.43 -0.96 -11.32
C TRP A 223 -2.76 -1.88 -12.35
N LEU A 224 -2.22 -3.01 -11.92
CA LEU A 224 -1.67 -4.00 -12.85
C LEU A 224 -2.80 -4.55 -13.73
N PRO A 225 -2.64 -4.55 -15.07
CA PRO A 225 -3.66 -5.09 -15.97
C PRO A 225 -3.97 -6.56 -15.66
N PRO A 226 -5.23 -6.98 -15.77
CA PRO A 226 -5.62 -8.37 -15.55
C PRO A 226 -4.90 -9.28 -16.56
N ARG A 227 -4.77 -10.55 -16.21
CA ARG A 227 -4.24 -11.55 -17.12
C ARG A 227 -5.19 -11.66 -18.33
N PRO A 228 -4.70 -11.60 -19.56
CA PRO A 228 -5.54 -11.85 -20.73
C PRO A 228 -6.15 -13.25 -20.66
N PRO A 229 -7.38 -13.43 -21.12
CA PRO A 229 -7.99 -14.76 -21.21
C PRO A 229 -7.10 -15.68 -22.03
N MET A 230 -6.98 -16.94 -21.63
CA MET A 230 -6.28 -17.94 -22.45
C MET A 230 -7.00 -18.06 -23.79
N PRO A 231 -6.26 -18.08 -24.91
CA PRO A 231 -6.89 -18.35 -26.20
C PRO A 231 -7.63 -19.68 -26.10
N ALA A 232 -8.89 -19.69 -26.57
CA ALA A 232 -9.66 -20.92 -26.64
C ALA A 232 -8.85 -21.92 -27.46
N ILE A 233 -8.56 -23.10 -26.90
CA ILE A 233 -7.95 -24.21 -27.62
C ILE A 233 -8.97 -24.57 -28.70
N LYS A 234 -8.68 -24.22 -29.97
CA LYS A 234 -9.45 -24.73 -31.07
C LYS A 234 -9.26 -26.24 -31.03
N SER A 235 -10.30 -26.96 -30.62
CA SER A 235 -10.35 -28.43 -30.82
C SER A 235 -10.21 -28.73 -32.32
N PRO A 236 -9.37 -29.69 -32.69
CA PRO A 236 -9.19 -30.11 -34.08
C PRO A 236 -10.48 -30.64 -34.69
#